data_56f1e194c22ecd3ae3fc013dcb9c6c40
#
_entry.id   56f1e194c22ecd3ae3fc013dcb9c6c40
#
_cell.length_a   1.000
_cell.length_b   1.000
_cell.length_c   1.000
_cell.angle_alpha   90.00
_cell.angle_beta   90.00
_cell.angle_gamma   90.00
#
_symmetry.space_group_name_H-M   'P 1'
#
loop_
_entity.id
_entity.type
_entity.pdbx_description
1 polymer ?
#
loop_
_entity_poly.entity_id
_entity_poly.type
_entity_poly.pdbx_seq_one_letter_code
_entity_poly.pdbx_strand_id
1 'polypeptide(L)'
;MLIRIGFDLTFQNPAPVATLLMLYTHPTRAADLVMPEKICTDPAVPISQYTDIFGNRCGRTVAPAGLFRIWHSTIVRDTGSHDVINPAARQLEVAELPQETLQFLLPSRYCETDRLSEIAWGLFGHTQPGWSRVQAIFDWVHNNVKFGYQFARPTKTAYDVYTERQGVCRDFTHLS
;
A
#
# COMPACT_ATOMS: atom_id res chain seq x y z
N MET A 1 4.78 -9.73 -20.47
CA MET A 1 5.78 -10.60 -19.80
C MET A 1 5.15 -11.45 -18.72
N LEU A 2 5.87 -12.45 -18.14
CA LEU A 2 5.40 -13.22 -17.01
C LEU A 2 6.24 -12.86 -15.78
N ILE A 3 5.58 -12.53 -14.70
CA ILE A 3 6.22 -12.10 -13.44
C ILE A 3 5.81 -13.10 -12.36
N ARG A 4 6.79 -13.72 -11.69
CA ARG A 4 6.51 -14.52 -10.50
C ARG A 4 6.37 -13.58 -9.30
N ILE A 5 5.26 -13.70 -8.61
CA ILE A 5 4.99 -12.97 -7.37
C ILE A 5 4.69 -13.95 -6.24
N GLY A 6 4.99 -13.56 -5.01
CA GLY A 6 4.71 -14.40 -3.84
C GLY A 6 5.42 -13.91 -2.60
N PHE A 7 5.24 -14.66 -1.54
CA PHE A 7 5.85 -14.42 -0.23
C PHE A 7 6.07 -15.76 0.49
N ASP A 8 6.95 -15.74 1.47
CA ASP A 8 7.23 -16.84 2.41
C ASP A 8 7.60 -16.21 3.75
N LEU A 9 6.68 -16.29 4.70
CA LEU A 9 6.78 -15.63 5.99
C LEU A 9 6.68 -16.65 7.11
N THR A 10 7.54 -16.53 8.11
CA THR A 10 7.54 -17.40 9.29
C THR A 10 7.44 -16.55 10.55
N PHE A 11 6.53 -16.94 11.44
CA PHE A 11 6.26 -16.25 12.70
C PHE A 11 6.46 -17.24 13.86
N GLN A 12 6.92 -16.71 15.01
CA GLN A 12 6.94 -17.41 16.27
C GLN A 12 5.88 -16.77 17.16
N ASN A 13 4.77 -17.48 17.38
CA ASN A 13 3.64 -16.98 18.15
C ASN A 13 3.69 -17.51 19.58
N PRO A 14 3.65 -16.65 20.62
CA PRO A 14 3.61 -17.12 22.02
C PRO A 14 2.26 -17.75 22.39
N ALA A 15 1.19 -17.41 21.68
CA ALA A 15 -0.18 -17.91 21.87
C ALA A 15 -0.92 -17.88 20.51
N PRO A 16 -2.10 -18.51 20.39
CA PRO A 16 -2.92 -18.36 19.18
C PRO A 16 -3.27 -16.89 18.90
N VAL A 17 -3.08 -16.44 17.65
CA VAL A 17 -3.26 -15.03 17.24
C VAL A 17 -4.26 -14.94 16.11
N ALA A 18 -5.31 -14.13 16.28
CA ALA A 18 -6.20 -13.75 15.18
C ALA A 18 -5.42 -12.94 14.14
N THR A 19 -5.35 -13.42 12.92
CA THR A 19 -4.49 -12.87 11.88
C THR A 19 -5.32 -12.47 10.66
N LEU A 20 -5.15 -11.22 10.23
CA LEU A 20 -5.72 -10.69 8.99
C LEU A 20 -4.63 -10.66 7.91
N LEU A 21 -4.98 -11.13 6.74
CA LEU A 21 -4.08 -11.29 5.60
C LEU A 21 -4.52 -10.36 4.48
N MET A 22 -3.68 -9.37 4.12
CA MET A 22 -3.84 -8.53 2.93
C MET A 22 -2.73 -8.90 1.92
N LEU A 23 -2.70 -10.18 1.54
CA LEU A 23 -1.59 -10.79 0.79
C LEU A 23 -2.04 -11.37 -0.56
N TYR A 24 -3.31 -11.22 -0.91
CA TYR A 24 -3.82 -11.63 -2.22
C TYR A 24 -3.58 -10.55 -3.28
N THR A 25 -3.48 -10.97 -4.52
CA THR A 25 -3.51 -10.07 -5.67
C THR A 25 -4.84 -9.31 -5.69
N HIS A 26 -4.78 -8.00 -5.96
CA HIS A 26 -6.00 -7.19 -6.03
C HIS A 26 -6.94 -7.71 -7.13
N PRO A 27 -8.27 -7.74 -6.90
CA PRO A 27 -9.24 -8.29 -7.84
C PRO A 27 -9.17 -7.73 -9.26
N THR A 28 -8.75 -6.49 -9.45
CA THR A 28 -8.56 -5.89 -10.79
C THR A 28 -7.51 -6.62 -11.62
N ARG A 29 -6.59 -7.37 -11.00
CA ARG A 29 -5.55 -8.16 -11.66
C ARG A 29 -5.87 -9.65 -11.70
N ALA A 30 -7.07 -10.05 -11.28
CA ALA A 30 -7.44 -11.48 -11.21
C ALA A 30 -7.38 -12.16 -12.60
N ALA A 31 -7.75 -11.44 -13.67
CA ALA A 31 -7.70 -11.95 -15.04
C ALA A 31 -6.26 -12.15 -15.56
N ASP A 32 -5.28 -11.53 -14.93
CA ASP A 32 -3.86 -11.63 -15.30
C ASP A 32 -3.15 -12.80 -14.62
N LEU A 33 -3.79 -13.43 -13.63
CA LEU A 33 -3.24 -14.61 -12.95
C LEU A 33 -3.19 -15.80 -13.92
N VAL A 34 -2.01 -16.39 -14.07
CA VAL A 34 -1.82 -17.61 -14.91
C VAL A 34 -2.37 -18.85 -14.19
N MET A 35 -2.35 -18.85 -12.87
CA MET A 35 -2.91 -19.91 -12.03
C MET A 35 -3.69 -19.30 -10.85
N PRO A 36 -4.72 -19.99 -10.35
CA PRO A 36 -5.45 -19.53 -9.17
C PRO A 36 -4.52 -19.35 -7.95
N GLU A 37 -4.73 -18.27 -7.23
CA GLU A 37 -4.03 -18.03 -5.98
C GLU A 37 -4.47 -18.98 -4.87
N LYS A 38 -3.50 -19.54 -4.17
CA LYS A 38 -3.73 -20.34 -2.96
C LYS A 38 -2.66 -20.00 -1.93
N ILE A 39 -3.08 -19.38 -0.83
CA ILE A 39 -2.21 -19.20 0.34
C ILE A 39 -2.15 -20.52 1.10
N CYS A 40 -0.95 -20.99 1.39
CA CYS A 40 -0.66 -22.20 2.15
C CYS A 40 -0.14 -21.82 3.54
N THR A 41 -0.38 -22.69 4.53
CA THR A 41 0.11 -22.52 5.91
C THR A 41 0.66 -23.82 6.47
N ASP A 42 1.62 -23.71 7.38
CA ASP A 42 2.16 -24.81 8.18
C ASP A 42 2.32 -24.35 9.64
N PRO A 43 1.60 -25.01 10.58
CA PRO A 43 0.60 -26.03 10.37
C PRO A 43 -0.61 -25.54 9.55
N ALA A 44 -1.28 -26.47 8.87
CA ALA A 44 -2.42 -26.15 8.03
C ALA A 44 -3.60 -25.64 8.87
N VAL A 45 -4.09 -24.45 8.56
CA VAL A 45 -5.24 -23.83 9.23
C VAL A 45 -6.26 -23.33 8.19
N PRO A 46 -7.54 -23.26 8.53
CA PRO A 46 -8.54 -22.70 7.64
C PRO A 46 -8.34 -21.18 7.49
N ILE A 47 -8.47 -20.68 6.25
CA ILE A 47 -8.45 -19.24 5.94
C ILE A 47 -9.81 -18.90 5.35
N SER A 48 -10.58 -18.07 6.05
CA SER A 48 -11.82 -17.47 5.52
C SER A 48 -11.47 -16.22 4.71
N GLN A 49 -12.08 -16.07 3.53
CA GLN A 49 -11.85 -14.91 2.67
C GLN A 49 -13.00 -13.91 2.75
N TYR A 50 -12.68 -12.63 2.60
CA TYR A 50 -13.65 -11.55 2.51
C TYR A 50 -13.10 -10.42 1.64
N THR A 51 -13.97 -9.50 1.23
CA THR A 51 -13.57 -8.26 0.56
C THR A 51 -13.71 -7.10 1.54
N ASP A 52 -12.68 -6.27 1.65
CA ASP A 52 -12.75 -5.06 2.50
C ASP A 52 -13.46 -3.90 1.78
N ILE A 53 -13.62 -2.78 2.48
CA ILE A 53 -14.30 -1.59 1.93
C ILE A 53 -13.53 -0.92 0.79
N PHE A 54 -12.26 -1.25 0.58
CA PHE A 54 -11.41 -0.75 -0.50
C PHE A 54 -11.38 -1.69 -1.71
N GLY A 55 -12.13 -2.79 -1.66
CA GLY A 55 -12.15 -3.79 -2.72
C GLY A 55 -11.01 -4.81 -2.66
N ASN A 56 -10.18 -4.79 -1.61
CA ASN A 56 -9.11 -5.76 -1.46
C ASN A 56 -9.66 -7.14 -1.08
N ARG A 57 -9.13 -8.19 -1.69
CA ARG A 57 -9.35 -9.56 -1.26
C ARG A 57 -8.49 -9.85 -0.04
N CYS A 58 -9.13 -10.14 1.08
CA CYS A 58 -8.50 -10.38 2.36
C CYS A 58 -8.73 -11.79 2.87
N GLY A 59 -7.84 -12.27 3.74
CA GLY A 59 -7.98 -13.51 4.48
C GLY A 59 -8.07 -13.27 5.97
N ARG A 60 -8.75 -14.16 6.68
CA ARG A 60 -8.79 -14.20 8.15
C ARG A 60 -8.56 -15.63 8.64
N THR A 61 -7.67 -15.78 9.59
CA THR A 61 -7.33 -17.06 10.22
C THR A 61 -6.95 -16.87 11.68
N VAL A 62 -6.79 -17.96 12.41
CA VAL A 62 -6.15 -17.96 13.72
C VAL A 62 -4.81 -18.70 13.57
N ALA A 63 -3.72 -17.96 13.61
CA ALA A 63 -2.39 -18.53 13.62
C ALA A 63 -2.16 -19.24 14.96
N PRO A 64 -1.72 -20.51 14.98
CA PRO A 64 -1.50 -21.25 16.22
C PRO A 64 -0.31 -20.72 17.02
N ALA A 65 -0.22 -21.12 18.28
CA ALA A 65 0.98 -20.95 19.08
C ALA A 65 2.14 -21.77 18.49
N GLY A 66 3.36 -21.29 18.65
CA GLY A 66 4.56 -21.92 18.12
C GLY A 66 4.95 -21.37 16.76
N LEU A 67 5.66 -22.15 15.98
CA LEU A 67 6.10 -21.79 14.64
C LEU A 67 4.91 -21.86 13.67
N PHE A 68 4.71 -20.77 12.94
CA PHE A 68 3.67 -20.66 11.92
C PHE A 68 4.26 -20.08 10.64
N ARG A 69 4.22 -20.86 9.56
CA ARG A 69 4.67 -20.41 8.23
C ARG A 69 3.47 -20.16 7.34
N ILE A 70 3.54 -19.11 6.55
CA ILE A 70 2.54 -18.79 5.53
C ILE A 70 3.25 -18.42 4.23
N TRP A 71 2.86 -19.01 3.11
CA TRP A 71 3.49 -18.75 1.83
C TRP A 71 2.52 -18.83 0.66
N HIS A 72 2.92 -18.21 -0.41
CA HIS A 72 2.22 -18.25 -1.69
C HIS A 72 3.21 -17.96 -2.81
N SER A 73 2.98 -18.53 -3.99
CA SER A 73 3.69 -18.19 -5.21
C SER A 73 2.77 -18.37 -6.40
N THR A 74 2.66 -17.38 -7.25
CA THR A 74 1.90 -17.43 -8.51
C THR A 74 2.63 -16.69 -9.61
N ILE A 75 2.06 -16.72 -10.82
CA ILE A 75 2.57 -16.02 -12.00
C ILE A 75 1.47 -15.09 -12.50
N VAL A 76 1.84 -13.83 -12.70
CA VAL A 76 0.99 -12.80 -13.27
C VAL A 76 1.48 -12.49 -14.70
N ARG A 77 0.54 -12.37 -15.62
CA ARG A 77 0.81 -11.83 -16.96
C ARG A 77 0.77 -10.31 -16.89
N ASP A 78 1.78 -9.69 -17.44
CA ASP A 78 1.87 -8.23 -17.54
C ASP A 78 2.26 -7.83 -18.96
N THR A 79 1.82 -6.68 -19.42
CA THR A 79 2.18 -6.17 -20.76
C THR A 79 3.65 -5.81 -20.84
N GLY A 80 4.24 -5.35 -19.73
CA GLY A 80 5.57 -4.76 -19.68
C GLY A 80 5.61 -3.33 -20.23
N SER A 81 4.45 -2.75 -20.53
CA SER A 81 4.37 -1.36 -20.96
C SER A 81 4.50 -0.43 -19.76
N HIS A 82 5.02 0.78 -20.01
CA HIS A 82 5.00 1.84 -19.00
C HIS A 82 3.58 2.27 -18.68
N ASP A 83 3.38 2.76 -17.46
CA ASP A 83 2.12 3.37 -17.06
C ASP A 83 1.76 4.57 -17.95
N VAL A 84 0.46 4.78 -18.13
CA VAL A 84 -0.03 5.89 -18.94
C VAL A 84 0.26 7.20 -18.22
N ILE A 85 1.01 8.08 -18.87
CA ILE A 85 1.29 9.44 -18.40
C ILE A 85 0.28 10.37 -19.07
N ASN A 86 -0.45 11.16 -18.28
CA ASN A 86 -1.39 12.15 -18.77
C ASN A 86 -1.08 13.56 -18.21
N PRO A 87 -0.14 14.29 -18.82
CA PRO A 87 0.24 15.63 -18.35
C PRO A 87 -0.91 16.63 -18.38
N ALA A 88 -1.95 16.37 -19.17
CA ALA A 88 -3.13 17.22 -19.26
C ALA A 88 -4.20 16.89 -18.20
N ALA A 89 -3.97 15.88 -17.36
CA ALA A 89 -4.91 15.56 -16.28
C ALA A 89 -5.02 16.72 -15.29
N ARG A 90 -6.26 17.25 -15.16
CA ARG A 90 -6.55 18.33 -14.23
C ARG A 90 -6.84 17.79 -12.83
N GLN A 91 -6.66 18.63 -11.83
CA GLN A 91 -7.21 18.38 -10.50
C GLN A 91 -8.74 18.53 -10.55
N LEU A 92 -9.45 17.58 -9.96
CA LEU A 92 -10.91 17.69 -9.78
C LEU A 92 -11.22 18.48 -8.51
N GLU A 93 -12.25 19.30 -8.56
CA GLU A 93 -12.81 19.90 -7.36
C GLU A 93 -13.51 18.85 -6.50
N VAL A 94 -13.59 19.07 -5.18
CA VAL A 94 -14.21 18.09 -4.27
C VAL A 94 -15.65 17.74 -4.68
N ALA A 95 -16.39 18.72 -5.20
CA ALA A 95 -17.76 18.51 -5.68
C ALA A 95 -17.87 17.61 -6.94
N GLU A 96 -16.78 17.43 -7.68
CA GLU A 96 -16.71 16.60 -8.89
C GLU A 96 -16.20 15.17 -8.59
N LEU A 97 -15.70 14.93 -7.37
CA LEU A 97 -15.12 13.64 -7.02
C LEU A 97 -16.19 12.53 -6.97
N PRO A 98 -15.88 11.34 -7.50
CA PRO A 98 -16.73 10.15 -7.29
C PRO A 98 -16.89 9.88 -5.79
N GLN A 99 -18.10 9.47 -5.38
CA GLN A 99 -18.43 9.26 -3.97
C GLN A 99 -17.50 8.25 -3.27
N GLU A 100 -17.11 7.20 -3.98
CA GLU A 100 -16.21 6.16 -3.49
C GLU A 100 -14.80 6.66 -3.17
N THR A 101 -14.41 7.84 -3.67
CA THR A 101 -13.09 8.43 -3.41
C THR A 101 -13.08 9.36 -2.19
N LEU A 102 -14.24 9.81 -1.70
CA LEU A 102 -14.33 10.79 -0.62
C LEU A 102 -13.71 10.29 0.69
N GLN A 103 -13.75 8.98 0.94
CA GLN A 103 -13.10 8.38 2.10
C GLN A 103 -11.59 8.60 2.15
N PHE A 104 -10.94 8.79 0.99
CA PHE A 104 -9.50 9.04 0.91
C PHE A 104 -9.09 10.50 1.19
N LEU A 105 -10.06 11.40 1.36
CA LEU A 105 -9.81 12.77 1.82
C LEU A 105 -9.68 12.86 3.34
N LEU A 106 -10.04 11.79 4.06
CA LEU A 106 -9.99 11.77 5.52
C LEU A 106 -8.58 11.45 6.02
N PRO A 107 -8.18 12.02 7.16
CA PRO A 107 -6.93 11.66 7.80
C PRO A 107 -6.96 10.21 8.28
N SER A 108 -5.79 9.62 8.44
CA SER A 108 -5.63 8.32 9.05
C SER A 108 -4.61 8.37 10.18
N ARG A 109 -4.49 7.26 10.94
CA ARG A 109 -3.49 7.15 12.01
C ARG A 109 -2.07 7.42 11.51
N TYR A 110 -1.78 7.11 10.25
CA TYR A 110 -0.45 7.22 9.66
C TYR A 110 -0.31 8.38 8.66
N CYS A 111 -1.42 8.97 8.24
CA CYS A 111 -1.46 10.13 7.34
C CYS A 111 -2.10 11.31 8.08
N GLU A 112 -1.28 12.05 8.82
CA GLU A 112 -1.67 13.14 9.72
C GLU A 112 -1.84 14.43 8.94
N THR A 113 -2.95 14.53 8.20
CA THR A 113 -3.21 15.68 7.30
C THR A 113 -3.30 17.00 8.06
N ASP A 114 -3.76 16.99 9.30
CA ASP A 114 -3.81 18.15 10.20
C ASP A 114 -2.41 18.75 10.48
N ARG A 115 -1.37 17.91 10.50
CA ARG A 115 0.01 18.32 10.73
C ARG A 115 0.76 18.67 9.44
N LEU A 116 0.33 18.10 8.31
CA LEU A 116 1.04 18.19 7.03
C LEU A 116 0.42 19.20 6.06
N SER A 117 -0.83 19.62 6.24
CA SER A 117 -1.53 20.47 5.27
C SER A 117 -0.79 21.78 4.99
N GLU A 118 -0.38 22.53 6.02
CA GLU A 118 0.34 23.79 5.82
C GLU A 118 1.71 23.56 5.19
N ILE A 119 2.39 22.49 5.57
CA ILE A 119 3.68 22.10 5.00
C ILE A 119 3.52 21.78 3.51
N ALA A 120 2.52 20.96 3.17
CA ALA A 120 2.23 20.57 1.79
C ALA A 120 1.87 21.78 0.93
N TRP A 121 1.04 22.71 1.43
CA TRP A 121 0.73 23.95 0.75
C TRP A 121 1.94 24.85 0.59
N GLY A 122 2.80 24.96 1.59
CA GLY A 122 4.06 25.70 1.48
C GLY A 122 5.00 25.14 0.42
N LEU A 123 5.08 23.81 0.29
CA LEU A 123 5.94 23.15 -0.68
C LEU A 123 5.36 23.12 -2.10
N PHE A 124 4.05 22.89 -2.25
CA PHE A 124 3.44 22.54 -3.53
C PHE A 124 2.30 23.45 -3.96
N GLY A 125 1.84 24.39 -3.10
CA GLY A 125 0.72 25.28 -3.39
C GLY A 125 0.95 26.19 -4.62
N HIS A 126 2.19 26.50 -4.93
CA HIS A 126 2.58 27.28 -6.10
C HIS A 126 2.66 26.48 -7.41
N THR A 127 2.60 25.12 -7.34
CA THR A 127 2.64 24.29 -8.53
C THR A 127 1.29 24.29 -9.25
N GLN A 128 1.32 24.07 -10.56
CA GLN A 128 0.10 23.96 -11.33
C GLN A 128 -0.72 22.73 -10.84
N PRO A 129 -2.04 22.91 -10.55
CA PRO A 129 -2.91 21.81 -10.16
C PRO A 129 -2.99 20.69 -11.20
N GLY A 130 -3.24 19.45 -10.73
CA GLY A 130 -3.32 18.29 -11.60
C GLY A 130 -2.03 17.49 -11.66
N TRP A 131 -1.72 16.90 -12.81
CA TRP A 131 -0.56 16.02 -12.97
C TRP A 131 0.77 16.65 -12.50
N SER A 132 1.00 17.91 -12.85
CA SER A 132 2.23 18.60 -12.48
C SER A 132 2.46 18.68 -10.97
N ARG A 133 1.39 18.89 -10.19
CA ARG A 133 1.48 18.89 -8.71
C ARG A 133 1.79 17.51 -8.17
N VAL A 134 1.13 16.48 -8.70
CA VAL A 134 1.41 15.08 -8.31
C VAL A 134 2.86 14.72 -8.59
N GLN A 135 3.36 15.08 -9.78
CA GLN A 135 4.75 14.83 -10.15
C GLN A 135 5.73 15.56 -9.22
N ALA A 136 5.45 16.83 -8.90
CA ALA A 136 6.29 17.60 -7.97
C ALA A 136 6.34 16.96 -6.56
N ILE A 137 5.24 16.41 -6.08
CA ILE A 137 5.19 15.69 -4.80
C ILE A 137 6.06 14.42 -4.86
N PHE A 138 5.90 13.59 -5.89
CA PHE A 138 6.71 12.38 -6.05
C PHE A 138 8.20 12.70 -6.17
N ASP A 139 8.55 13.69 -6.99
CA ASP A 139 9.95 14.10 -7.16
C ASP A 139 10.54 14.61 -5.84
N TRP A 140 9.76 15.35 -5.08
CA TRP A 140 10.21 15.84 -3.78
C TRP A 140 10.43 14.69 -2.80
N VAL A 141 9.49 13.74 -2.68
CA VAL A 141 9.62 12.58 -1.79
C VAL A 141 10.83 11.74 -2.21
N HIS A 142 10.96 11.45 -3.52
CA HIS A 142 12.09 10.69 -4.05
C HIS A 142 13.45 11.32 -3.71
N ASN A 143 13.56 12.64 -3.84
CA ASN A 143 14.83 13.36 -3.66
C ASN A 143 15.14 13.70 -2.20
N ASN A 144 14.14 13.71 -1.31
CA ASN A 144 14.30 14.17 0.06
C ASN A 144 14.16 13.09 1.13
N VAL A 145 13.75 11.86 0.76
CA VAL A 145 13.57 10.76 1.72
C VAL A 145 14.50 9.62 1.36
N LYS A 146 15.34 9.21 2.31
CA LYS A 146 16.26 8.08 2.16
C LYS A 146 15.55 6.76 2.42
N PHE A 147 15.60 5.85 1.45
CA PHE A 147 15.08 4.50 1.61
C PHE A 147 16.04 3.58 2.39
N GLY A 148 15.49 2.74 3.31
CA GLY A 148 16.26 1.69 3.96
C GLY A 148 15.45 0.91 5.00
N TYR A 149 15.51 -0.41 4.98
CA TYR A 149 14.75 -1.28 5.88
C TYR A 149 15.12 -1.09 7.36
N GLN A 150 16.34 -0.64 7.66
CA GLN A 150 16.76 -0.29 9.02
C GLN A 150 15.98 0.87 9.64
N PHE A 151 15.26 1.65 8.83
CA PHE A 151 14.42 2.76 9.28
C PHE A 151 12.98 2.35 9.57
N ALA A 152 12.64 1.07 9.33
CA ALA A 152 11.29 0.57 9.55
C ALA A 152 10.92 0.57 11.04
N ARG A 153 9.75 1.12 11.35
CA ARG A 153 9.09 0.93 12.65
C ARG A 153 7.56 0.95 12.47
N PRO A 154 6.81 0.11 13.22
CA PRO A 154 5.36 0.01 13.06
C PRO A 154 4.59 1.31 13.33
N THR A 155 5.15 2.18 14.16
CA THR A 155 4.52 3.43 14.61
C THR A 155 4.84 4.65 13.75
N LYS A 156 5.72 4.52 12.73
CA LYS A 156 6.15 5.65 11.91
C LYS A 156 4.98 6.22 11.11
N THR A 157 4.78 7.53 11.21
CA THR A 157 3.73 8.28 10.53
C THR A 157 4.31 9.08 9.35
N ALA A 158 3.43 9.63 8.51
CA ALA A 158 3.85 10.52 7.41
C ALA A 158 4.62 11.75 7.92
N TYR A 159 4.19 12.33 9.04
CA TYR A 159 4.91 13.45 9.65
C TYR A 159 6.29 13.06 10.17
N ASP A 160 6.43 11.86 10.76
CA ASP A 160 7.75 11.34 11.15
C ASP A 160 8.67 11.19 9.93
N VAL A 161 8.15 10.66 8.83
CA VAL A 161 8.94 10.52 7.58
C VAL A 161 9.37 11.88 7.05
N TYR A 162 8.45 12.87 7.05
CA TYR A 162 8.76 14.23 6.65
C TYR A 162 9.89 14.83 7.47
N THR A 163 9.88 14.64 8.79
CA THR A 163 10.88 15.21 9.70
C THR A 163 12.20 14.44 9.70
N GLU A 164 12.14 13.11 9.67
CA GLU A 164 13.33 12.25 9.74
C GLU A 164 14.01 12.06 8.38
N ARG A 165 13.33 12.34 7.27
CA ARG A 165 13.83 12.17 5.90
C ARG A 165 14.31 10.75 5.58
N GLN A 166 13.67 9.75 6.17
CA GLN A 166 14.03 8.33 5.97
C GLN A 166 12.85 7.42 6.24
N GLY A 167 12.75 6.30 5.49
CA GLY A 167 11.67 5.35 5.65
C GLY A 167 11.77 4.12 4.76
N VAL A 168 10.71 3.34 4.75
CA VAL A 168 10.50 2.19 3.86
C VAL A 168 9.37 2.47 2.89
N CYS A 169 9.06 1.55 1.98
CA CYS A 169 8.03 1.72 0.93
C CYS A 169 6.68 2.22 1.48
N ARG A 170 6.19 1.63 2.59
CA ARG A 170 4.97 2.09 3.26
C ARG A 170 5.04 3.56 3.65
N ASP A 171 6.18 3.98 4.18
CA ASP A 171 6.40 5.33 4.70
C ASP A 171 6.42 6.35 3.55
N PHE A 172 7.02 5.99 2.42
CA PHE A 172 6.97 6.78 1.19
C PHE A 172 5.52 6.96 0.71
N THR A 173 4.75 5.87 0.66
CA THR A 173 3.34 5.90 0.25
C THR A 173 2.48 6.79 1.16
N HIS A 174 2.72 6.77 2.48
CA HIS A 174 1.96 7.59 3.42
C HIS A 174 2.30 9.07 3.32
N LEU A 175 3.53 9.43 2.92
CA LEU A 175 3.95 10.83 2.80
C LEU A 175 3.56 11.44 1.45
N SER A 176 3.49 10.64 0.38
CA SER A 176 3.08 11.10 -0.96
C SER A 176 1.57 11.32 -1.05
#